data_9362612dff2627a9d1f732d271175854
#
_entry.id   9362612dff2627a9d1f732d271175854
#
_cell.length_a   1.000
_cell.length_b   1.000
_cell.length_c   1.000
_cell.angle_alpha   90.00
_cell.angle_beta   90.00
_cell.angle_gamma   90.00
#
_symmetry.space_group_name_H-M   'P 1'
#
loop_
_entity.id
_entity.type
_entity.pdbx_description
1 polymer ?
#
loop_
_entity_poly.entity_id
_entity_poly.type
_entity_poly.pdbx_seq_one_letter_code
_entity_poly.pdbx_strand_id
1 'polypeptide(L)'
;AAGPEVLFALHSLLDRHKKLELPNGEVIELRNDSYIFGTMNPTSLRDYAGTQTLNKAFADRWVIWDKPFPNKEQLESIFKKRYPKLQNEFTDLIIKLAIEINNSFLSDDISINIETPMSLRTVVERIPVGLDLYKNASDPLHETWKNMVLPHVNPEDLDHYSTLWNTVVRNGPNIKPSL
;
A
#
# COMPACT_ATOMS: atom_id res chain seq x y z
N ALA A 1 9.63 5.34 10.94
CA ALA A 1 9.32 6.78 10.92
C ALA A 1 10.43 7.54 11.66
N ALA A 2 10.73 8.77 11.22
CA ALA A 2 11.68 9.63 11.93
C ALA A 2 11.15 9.91 13.34
N GLY A 3 12.03 9.84 14.35
CA GLY A 3 11.66 10.16 15.72
C GLY A 3 11.21 11.62 15.86
N PRO A 4 10.47 11.95 16.94
CA PRO A 4 9.95 13.31 17.18
C PRO A 4 11.05 14.37 17.12
N GLU A 5 12.25 14.04 17.56
CA GLU A 5 13.42 14.95 17.60
C GLU A 5 13.84 15.40 16.21
N VAL A 6 13.82 14.49 15.21
CA VAL A 6 14.13 14.82 13.83
C VAL A 6 13.05 15.73 13.23
N LEU A 7 11.80 15.51 13.61
CA LEU A 7 10.68 16.33 13.14
C LEU A 7 10.75 17.76 13.70
N PHE A 8 11.27 17.95 14.92
CA PHE A 8 11.47 19.29 15.48
C PHE A 8 12.43 20.16 14.65
N ALA A 9 13.50 19.58 14.11
CA ALA A 9 14.42 20.31 13.25
C ALA A 9 13.75 20.83 11.98
N LEU A 10 12.69 20.16 11.50
CA LEU A 10 11.95 20.58 10.32
C LEU A 10 10.93 21.69 10.59
N HIS A 11 10.62 22.02 11.85
CA HIS A 11 9.64 23.08 12.16
C HIS A 11 10.05 24.43 11.56
N SER A 12 11.32 24.83 11.76
CA SER A 12 11.86 26.08 11.23
C SER A 12 11.89 26.13 9.70
N LEU A 13 12.09 24.97 9.08
CA LEU A 13 12.08 24.82 7.62
C LEU A 13 10.66 24.98 7.05
N LEU A 14 9.65 24.54 7.78
CA LEU A 14 8.23 24.61 7.38
C LEU A 14 7.58 25.94 7.75
N ASP A 15 8.23 26.76 8.58
CA ASP A 15 7.76 28.09 8.95
C ASP A 15 8.04 29.12 7.83
N ARG A 16 7.56 30.35 8.03
CA ARG A 16 7.71 31.45 7.07
C ARG A 16 9.17 31.75 6.69
N HIS A 17 10.09 31.47 7.61
CA HIS A 17 11.52 31.77 7.40
C HIS A 17 12.23 30.74 6.52
N LYS A 18 11.64 29.54 6.33
CA LYS A 18 12.17 28.46 5.48
C LYS A 18 13.67 28.17 5.72
N LYS A 19 14.10 28.20 6.97
CA LYS A 19 15.50 28.02 7.37
C LYS A 19 15.65 26.73 8.19
N LEU A 20 16.74 26.00 7.93
CA LEU A 20 17.16 24.86 8.72
C LEU A 20 18.54 25.18 9.31
N GLU A 21 18.64 25.21 10.62
CA GLU A 21 19.90 25.33 11.34
C GLU A 21 20.45 23.94 11.62
N LEU A 22 21.66 23.69 11.16
CA LEU A 22 22.36 22.43 11.38
C LEU A 22 23.12 22.44 12.69
N PRO A 23 23.44 21.27 13.30
CA PRO A 23 24.19 21.19 14.57
C PRO A 23 25.57 21.83 14.52
N ASN A 24 26.15 22.01 13.35
CA ASN A 24 27.45 22.69 13.14
C ASN A 24 27.33 24.22 13.06
N GLY A 25 26.10 24.77 13.23
CA GLY A 25 25.84 26.22 13.13
C GLY A 25 25.60 26.71 11.68
N GLU A 26 25.65 25.85 10.70
CA GLU A 26 25.33 26.21 9.33
C GLU A 26 23.82 26.40 9.16
N VAL A 27 23.42 27.43 8.43
CA VAL A 27 22.01 27.71 8.14
C VAL A 27 21.73 27.47 6.66
N ILE A 28 20.80 26.56 6.39
CA ILE A 28 20.31 26.27 5.04
C ILE A 28 18.99 27.06 4.87
N GLU A 29 18.93 27.90 3.84
CA GLU A 29 17.73 28.62 3.48
C GLU A 29 17.08 28.00 2.23
N LEU A 30 15.81 27.67 2.30
CA LEU A 30 15.05 27.24 1.12
C LEU A 30 14.65 28.45 0.29
N ARG A 31 14.74 28.30 -1.01
CA ARG A 31 14.22 29.29 -1.95
C ARG A 31 12.70 29.41 -1.82
N ASN A 32 12.16 30.58 -2.14
CA ASN A 32 10.73 30.85 -2.04
C ASN A 32 9.85 29.97 -2.97
N ASP A 33 10.43 29.48 -4.05
CA ASP A 33 9.82 28.57 -5.02
C ASP A 33 10.01 27.08 -4.69
N SER A 34 10.58 26.77 -3.52
CA SER A 34 10.76 25.37 -3.07
C SER A 34 9.52 24.84 -2.38
N TYR A 35 9.20 23.57 -2.66
CA TYR A 35 8.13 22.81 -2.04
C TYR A 35 8.68 21.59 -1.33
N ILE A 36 8.12 21.29 -0.17
CA ILE A 36 8.49 20.09 0.61
C ILE A 36 7.30 19.13 0.57
N PHE A 37 7.56 17.89 0.21
CA PHE A 37 6.58 16.82 0.23
C PHE A 37 7.01 15.76 1.24
N GLY A 38 6.06 15.28 2.03
CA GLY A 38 6.24 14.18 2.95
C GLY A 38 5.23 13.06 2.68
N THR A 39 5.62 11.84 2.92
CA THR A 39 4.71 10.68 2.91
C THR A 39 4.83 9.94 4.22
N MET A 40 3.71 9.52 4.76
CA MET A 40 3.65 8.71 5.97
C MET A 40 2.49 7.73 5.89
N ASN A 41 2.58 6.66 6.67
CA ASN A 41 1.45 5.76 6.84
C ASN A 41 0.39 6.41 7.73
N PRO A 42 -0.90 6.12 7.54
CA PRO A 42 -1.95 6.61 8.42
C PRO A 42 -1.70 6.18 9.87
N THR A 43 -1.87 7.10 10.81
CA THR A 43 -1.72 6.83 12.25
C THR A 43 -2.98 6.21 12.87
N SER A 44 -4.12 6.31 12.17
CA SER A 44 -5.41 5.78 12.60
C SER A 44 -5.55 4.27 12.37
N LEU A 45 -4.69 3.68 11.58
CA LEU A 45 -4.73 2.25 11.25
C LEU A 45 -3.82 1.48 12.20
N ARG A 46 -4.35 0.47 12.87
CA ARG A 46 -3.76 -0.26 14.02
C ARG A 46 -2.35 -0.84 13.76
N ASP A 47 -1.95 -1.06 12.49
CA ASP A 47 -0.83 -1.94 12.18
C ASP A 47 0.39 -1.32 11.52
N TYR A 48 0.43 -0.04 11.44
CA TYR A 48 1.70 0.56 11.04
C TYR A 48 2.59 0.77 12.27
N ALA A 49 3.07 -0.35 12.86
CA ALA A 49 4.04 -0.33 13.94
C ALA A 49 5.19 0.62 13.59
N GLY A 50 5.41 1.62 14.44
CA GLY A 50 6.43 2.66 14.22
C GLY A 50 5.91 3.93 13.55
N THR A 51 4.62 4.05 13.21
CA THR A 51 4.03 5.34 12.83
C THR A 51 3.57 6.06 14.09
N GLN A 52 4.23 7.16 14.40
CA GLN A 52 3.87 8.00 15.55
C GLN A 52 2.88 9.07 15.10
N THR A 53 1.92 9.39 15.96
CA THR A 53 1.02 10.52 15.76
C THR A 53 1.83 11.82 15.64
N LEU A 54 1.60 12.56 14.58
CA LEU A 54 2.24 13.87 14.42
C LEU A 54 1.81 14.80 15.54
N ASN A 55 2.78 15.54 16.10
CA ASN A 55 2.47 16.65 16.96
C ASN A 55 1.55 17.62 16.22
N LYS A 56 0.51 18.11 16.90
CA LYS A 56 -0.49 19.01 16.30
C LYS A 56 0.15 20.24 15.67
N ALA A 57 1.10 20.87 16.35
CA ALA A 57 1.82 22.04 15.84
C ALA A 57 2.64 21.73 14.57
N PHE A 58 3.13 20.50 14.44
CA PHE A 58 3.81 20.04 13.21
C PHE A 58 2.82 19.76 12.11
N ALA A 59 1.70 19.10 12.42
CA ALA A 59 0.64 18.80 11.46
C ALA A 59 0.01 20.07 10.87
N ASP A 60 -0.18 21.12 11.67
CA ASP A 60 -0.75 22.41 11.24
C ASP A 60 0.08 23.14 10.16
N ARG A 61 1.33 22.72 9.94
CA ARG A 61 2.23 23.26 8.91
C ARG A 61 2.12 22.57 7.57
N TRP A 62 1.33 21.50 7.48
CA TRP A 62 1.17 20.68 6.29
C TRP A 62 -0.23 20.79 5.71
N VAL A 63 -0.29 20.74 4.39
CA VAL A 63 -1.53 20.38 3.71
C VAL A 63 -1.56 18.85 3.67
N ILE A 64 -2.44 18.25 4.45
CA ILE A 64 -2.55 16.80 4.58
C ILE A 64 -3.53 16.29 3.53
N TRP A 65 -3.09 15.30 2.78
CA TRP A 65 -3.88 14.61 1.78
C TRP A 65 -3.96 13.12 2.11
N ASP A 66 -5.14 12.65 2.42
CA ASP A 66 -5.39 11.23 2.54
C ASP A 66 -5.49 10.61 1.14
N LYS A 67 -4.68 9.58 0.92
CA LYS A 67 -4.72 8.83 -0.32
C LYS A 67 -5.37 7.47 -0.07
N PRO A 68 -6.62 7.26 -0.49
CA PRO A 68 -7.30 5.98 -0.34
C PRO A 68 -6.64 4.90 -1.20
N PHE A 69 -6.99 3.64 -0.94
CA PHE A 69 -6.63 2.55 -1.85
C PHE A 69 -7.21 2.82 -3.25
N PRO A 70 -6.46 2.42 -4.30
CA PRO A 70 -6.95 2.60 -5.67
C PRO A 70 -8.28 1.85 -5.88
N ASN A 71 -9.21 2.48 -6.57
CA ASN A 71 -10.45 1.86 -6.99
C ASN A 71 -10.24 0.94 -8.21
N LYS A 72 -11.30 0.25 -8.64
CA LYS A 72 -11.27 -0.71 -9.75
C LYS A 72 -10.71 -0.09 -11.03
N GLU A 73 -11.23 1.06 -11.43
CA GLU A 73 -10.86 1.73 -12.70
C GLU A 73 -9.39 2.16 -12.69
N GLN A 74 -8.89 2.61 -11.54
CA GLN A 74 -7.49 2.97 -11.37
C GLN A 74 -6.57 1.75 -11.48
N LEU A 75 -6.94 0.63 -10.84
CA LEU A 75 -6.18 -0.62 -10.94
C LEU A 75 -6.19 -1.16 -12.36
N GLU A 76 -7.33 -1.20 -13.05
CA GLU A 76 -7.45 -1.59 -14.46
C GLU A 76 -6.54 -0.75 -15.36
N SER A 77 -6.54 0.58 -15.16
CA SER A 77 -5.67 1.50 -15.90
C SER A 77 -4.18 1.20 -15.68
N ILE A 78 -3.79 0.88 -14.43
CA ILE A 78 -2.41 0.53 -14.08
C ILE A 78 -2.01 -0.79 -14.76
N PHE A 79 -2.84 -1.82 -14.66
CA PHE A 79 -2.57 -3.13 -15.28
C PHE A 79 -2.46 -3.02 -16.80
N LYS A 80 -3.40 -2.33 -17.45
CA LYS A 80 -3.39 -2.11 -18.89
C LYS A 80 -2.10 -1.42 -19.39
N LYS A 81 -1.57 -0.48 -18.59
CA LYS A 81 -0.34 0.24 -18.94
C LYS A 81 0.93 -0.56 -18.66
N ARG A 82 1.00 -1.25 -17.52
CA ARG A 82 2.22 -1.96 -17.08
C ARG A 82 2.31 -3.37 -17.63
N TYR A 83 1.17 -4.04 -17.78
CA TYR A 83 1.09 -5.46 -18.16
C TYR A 83 0.08 -5.70 -19.30
N PRO A 84 0.29 -5.08 -20.47
CA PRO A 84 -0.68 -5.13 -21.59
C PRO A 84 -0.89 -6.53 -22.15
N LYS A 85 -0.01 -7.48 -21.83
CA LYS A 85 -0.11 -8.88 -22.26
C LYS A 85 -0.80 -9.79 -21.22
N LEU A 86 -1.00 -9.30 -20.01
CA LEU A 86 -1.70 -10.08 -18.97
C LEU A 86 -3.17 -10.21 -19.35
N GLN A 87 -3.70 -11.43 -19.30
CA GLN A 87 -5.10 -11.71 -19.62
C GLN A 87 -6.06 -10.93 -18.71
N ASN A 88 -7.13 -10.40 -19.27
CA ASN A 88 -8.10 -9.60 -18.54
C ASN A 88 -8.72 -10.38 -17.36
N GLU A 89 -8.99 -11.67 -17.55
CA GLU A 89 -9.57 -12.54 -16.52
C GLU A 89 -8.69 -12.63 -15.26
N PHE A 90 -7.37 -12.69 -15.42
CA PHE A 90 -6.43 -12.63 -14.30
C PHE A 90 -6.44 -11.27 -13.64
N THR A 91 -6.40 -10.22 -14.46
CA THR A 91 -6.46 -8.84 -13.97
C THR A 91 -7.73 -8.63 -13.15
N ASP A 92 -8.86 -9.07 -13.64
CA ASP A 92 -10.15 -8.93 -12.96
C ASP A 92 -10.19 -9.67 -11.61
N LEU A 93 -9.66 -10.90 -11.57
CA LEU A 93 -9.57 -11.68 -10.33
C LEU A 93 -8.67 -11.00 -9.28
N ILE A 94 -7.49 -10.54 -9.70
CA ILE A 94 -6.53 -9.87 -8.81
C ILE A 94 -7.14 -8.57 -8.27
N ILE A 95 -7.77 -7.78 -9.15
CA ILE A 95 -8.41 -6.52 -8.76
C ILE A 95 -9.57 -6.78 -7.79
N LYS A 96 -10.44 -7.74 -8.10
CA LYS A 96 -11.55 -8.10 -7.22
C LYS A 96 -11.06 -8.51 -5.85
N LEU A 97 -10.05 -9.39 -5.79
CA LEU A 97 -9.48 -9.86 -4.54
C LEU A 97 -8.87 -8.71 -3.73
N ALA A 98 -8.13 -7.80 -4.38
CA ALA A 98 -7.55 -6.64 -3.74
C ALA A 98 -8.62 -5.70 -3.15
N ILE A 99 -9.71 -5.48 -3.87
CA ILE A 99 -10.82 -4.63 -3.41
C ILE A 99 -11.52 -5.26 -2.21
N GLU A 100 -11.85 -6.55 -2.26
CA GLU A 100 -12.52 -7.25 -1.15
C GLU A 100 -11.66 -7.25 0.12
N ILE A 101 -10.36 -7.53 0.00
CA ILE A 101 -9.43 -7.48 1.13
C ILE A 101 -9.35 -6.06 1.70
N ASN A 102 -9.21 -5.04 0.85
CA ASN A 102 -9.11 -3.67 1.33
C ASN A 102 -10.43 -3.14 1.91
N ASN A 103 -11.58 -3.61 1.42
CA ASN A 103 -12.87 -3.32 2.04
C ASN A 103 -12.99 -3.95 3.43
N SER A 104 -12.53 -5.19 3.61
CA SER A 104 -12.48 -5.83 4.92
C SER A 104 -11.56 -5.08 5.89
N PHE A 105 -10.40 -4.62 5.41
CA PHE A 105 -9.48 -3.81 6.20
C PHE A 105 -10.08 -2.46 6.63
N LEU A 106 -10.89 -1.83 5.79
CA LEU A 106 -11.55 -0.55 6.07
C LEU A 106 -12.88 -0.71 6.83
N SER A 107 -13.31 -1.94 7.09
CA SER A 107 -14.58 -2.21 7.74
C SER A 107 -14.53 -1.90 9.23
N ASP A 108 -15.57 -1.26 9.74
CA ASP A 108 -15.79 -1.07 11.18
C ASP A 108 -16.40 -2.33 11.84
N ASP A 109 -16.83 -3.32 11.05
CA ASP A 109 -17.36 -4.59 11.55
C ASP A 109 -16.23 -5.52 11.99
N ILE A 110 -16.14 -5.73 13.29
CA ILE A 110 -15.10 -6.54 13.95
C ILE A 110 -15.07 -7.99 13.42
N SER A 111 -16.21 -8.50 12.94
CA SER A 111 -16.32 -9.90 12.45
C SER A 111 -15.63 -10.13 11.10
N ILE A 112 -15.43 -9.07 10.32
CA ILE A 112 -14.80 -9.12 8.99
C ILE A 112 -13.56 -8.23 8.87
N ASN A 113 -13.23 -7.49 9.94
CA ASN A 113 -12.07 -6.62 9.95
C ASN A 113 -10.78 -7.43 9.98
N ILE A 114 -9.85 -7.03 9.13
CA ILE A 114 -8.48 -7.58 9.06
C ILE A 114 -7.47 -6.48 9.30
N GLU A 115 -6.28 -6.88 9.71
CA GLU A 115 -5.20 -5.93 10.03
C GLU A 115 -4.27 -5.70 8.84
N THR A 116 -4.15 -6.66 7.94
CA THR A 116 -3.24 -6.59 6.79
C THR A 116 -3.99 -6.17 5.52
N PRO A 117 -3.80 -4.96 5.00
CA PRO A 117 -4.37 -4.58 3.71
C PRO A 117 -3.56 -5.13 2.55
N MET A 118 -4.17 -5.30 1.40
CA MET A 118 -3.46 -5.61 0.17
C MET A 118 -2.88 -4.34 -0.45
N SER A 119 -1.59 -4.10 -0.24
CA SER A 119 -0.90 -2.91 -0.73
C SER A 119 -0.87 -2.85 -2.25
N LEU A 120 -0.82 -1.63 -2.82
CA LEU A 120 -0.66 -1.43 -4.26
C LEU A 120 0.59 -2.16 -4.79
N ARG A 121 1.69 -2.20 -4.02
CA ARG A 121 2.89 -2.95 -4.39
C ARG A 121 2.62 -4.45 -4.51
N THR A 122 1.85 -5.02 -3.61
CA THR A 122 1.46 -6.43 -3.69
C THR A 122 0.67 -6.70 -4.96
N VAL A 123 -0.33 -5.86 -5.25
CA VAL A 123 -1.21 -6.01 -6.41
C VAL A 123 -0.48 -5.85 -7.73
N VAL A 124 0.30 -4.78 -7.89
CA VAL A 124 0.86 -4.40 -9.21
C VAL A 124 2.33 -4.76 -9.41
N GLU A 125 3.00 -5.30 -8.41
CA GLU A 125 4.40 -5.74 -8.54
C GLU A 125 4.58 -7.20 -8.14
N ARG A 126 4.24 -7.56 -6.89
CA ARG A 126 4.50 -8.92 -6.40
C ARG A 126 3.71 -9.99 -7.14
N ILE A 127 2.41 -9.78 -7.33
CA ILE A 127 1.56 -10.77 -8.02
C ILE A 127 1.99 -10.95 -9.47
N PRO A 128 2.18 -9.93 -10.31
CA PRO A 128 2.68 -10.12 -11.67
C PRO A 128 4.06 -10.78 -11.75
N VAL A 129 5.00 -10.41 -10.87
CA VAL A 129 6.31 -11.08 -10.79
C VAL A 129 6.16 -12.54 -10.40
N GLY A 130 5.28 -12.86 -9.45
CA GLY A 130 5.00 -14.24 -9.08
C GLY A 130 4.39 -15.04 -10.23
N LEU A 131 3.45 -14.49 -10.96
CA LEU A 131 2.86 -15.13 -12.13
C LEU A 131 3.91 -15.47 -13.21
N ASP A 132 4.87 -14.58 -13.45
CA ASP A 132 5.99 -14.87 -14.37
C ASP A 132 6.92 -15.95 -13.81
N LEU A 133 7.24 -15.88 -12.50
CA LEU A 133 8.10 -16.85 -11.83
C LEU A 133 7.49 -18.26 -11.85
N TYR A 134 6.20 -18.38 -11.60
CA TYR A 134 5.48 -19.66 -11.51
C TYR A 134 4.72 -20.03 -12.79
N LYS A 135 4.99 -19.39 -13.93
CA LYS A 135 4.25 -19.60 -15.19
C LYS A 135 4.20 -21.06 -15.66
N ASN A 136 5.18 -21.88 -15.28
CA ASN A 136 5.26 -23.30 -15.62
C ASN A 136 4.62 -24.22 -14.56
N ALA A 137 4.10 -23.67 -13.45
CA ALA A 137 3.41 -24.46 -12.44
C ALA A 137 2.04 -24.92 -12.94
N SER A 138 1.48 -25.96 -12.29
CA SER A 138 0.12 -26.44 -12.60
C SER A 138 -0.95 -25.39 -12.30
N ASP A 139 -0.74 -24.57 -11.28
CA ASP A 139 -1.58 -23.43 -10.88
C ASP A 139 -0.69 -22.23 -10.52
N PRO A 140 -0.28 -21.43 -11.52
CA PRO A 140 0.60 -20.28 -11.30
C PRO A 140 0.05 -19.22 -10.34
N LEU A 141 -1.27 -19.00 -10.36
CA LEU A 141 -1.89 -18.02 -9.49
C LEU A 141 -1.89 -18.50 -8.03
N HIS A 142 -2.16 -19.76 -7.80
CA HIS A 142 -2.10 -20.36 -6.45
C HIS A 142 -0.67 -20.33 -5.89
N GLU A 143 0.33 -20.71 -6.69
CA GLU A 143 1.73 -20.66 -6.25
C GLU A 143 2.19 -19.21 -5.96
N THR A 144 1.75 -18.26 -6.78
CA THR A 144 2.00 -16.83 -6.54
C THR A 144 1.36 -16.38 -5.22
N TRP A 145 0.11 -16.73 -5.01
CA TRP A 145 -0.61 -16.38 -3.78
C TRP A 145 0.10 -16.93 -2.54
N LYS A 146 0.38 -18.20 -2.54
CA LYS A 146 1.04 -18.93 -1.44
C LYS A 146 2.42 -18.36 -1.10
N ASN A 147 3.23 -18.05 -2.11
CA ASN A 147 4.64 -17.72 -1.91
C ASN A 147 4.96 -16.22 -1.94
N MET A 148 4.10 -15.41 -2.55
CA MET A 148 4.37 -13.98 -2.73
C MET A 148 3.40 -13.07 -1.95
N VAL A 149 2.24 -13.58 -1.56
CA VAL A 149 1.23 -12.81 -0.83
C VAL A 149 1.12 -13.24 0.62
N LEU A 150 0.79 -14.51 0.89
CA LEU A 150 0.53 -15.00 2.25
C LEU A 150 1.70 -14.80 3.24
N PRO A 151 2.98 -14.89 2.86
CA PRO A 151 4.08 -14.65 3.80
C PRO A 151 4.15 -13.21 4.35
N HIS A 152 3.38 -12.28 3.77
CA HIS A 152 3.32 -10.89 4.20
C HIS A 152 2.00 -10.53 4.91
N VAL A 153 1.18 -11.53 5.17
CA VAL A 153 -0.10 -11.40 5.87
C VAL A 153 0.09 -11.74 7.34
N ASN A 154 -0.51 -10.98 8.23
CA ASN A 154 -0.51 -11.29 9.65
C ASN A 154 -1.14 -12.65 9.89
N PRO A 155 -0.58 -13.47 10.80
CA PRO A 155 -1.12 -14.82 11.05
C PRO A 155 -2.62 -14.84 11.40
N GLU A 156 -3.10 -13.81 12.07
CA GLU A 156 -4.52 -13.66 12.47
C GLU A 156 -5.46 -13.44 11.28
N ASP A 157 -4.94 -12.91 10.18
CA ASP A 157 -5.71 -12.62 8.96
C ASP A 157 -5.72 -13.79 7.95
N LEU A 158 -4.88 -14.81 8.12
CA LEU A 158 -4.69 -15.89 7.14
C LEU A 158 -5.98 -16.63 6.80
N ASP A 159 -6.83 -16.89 7.79
CA ASP A 159 -8.12 -17.57 7.58
C ASP A 159 -9.06 -16.69 6.73
N HIS A 160 -9.10 -15.39 6.98
CA HIS A 160 -9.90 -14.46 6.20
C HIS A 160 -9.40 -14.36 4.76
N TYR A 161 -8.07 -14.22 4.57
CA TYR A 161 -7.44 -14.23 3.26
C TYR A 161 -7.72 -15.53 2.48
N SER A 162 -7.70 -16.66 3.16
CA SER A 162 -8.03 -17.96 2.56
C SER A 162 -9.51 -18.05 2.17
N THR A 163 -10.40 -17.51 2.98
CA THR A 163 -11.84 -17.45 2.69
C THR A 163 -12.12 -16.58 1.47
N LEU A 164 -11.55 -15.38 1.40
CA LEU A 164 -11.68 -14.49 0.25
C LEU A 164 -11.08 -15.10 -1.02
N TRP A 165 -9.91 -15.74 -0.91
CA TRP A 165 -9.33 -16.49 -2.01
C TRP A 165 -10.29 -17.55 -2.57
N ASN A 166 -10.82 -18.39 -1.70
CA ASN A 166 -11.75 -19.45 -2.10
C ASN A 166 -13.03 -18.89 -2.74
N THR A 167 -13.53 -17.77 -2.22
CA THR A 167 -14.74 -17.14 -2.75
C THR A 167 -14.49 -16.48 -4.11
N VAL A 168 -13.38 -15.80 -4.30
CA VAL A 168 -13.10 -15.02 -5.51
C VAL A 168 -12.45 -15.87 -6.59
N VAL A 169 -11.45 -16.70 -6.23
CA VAL A 169 -10.61 -17.40 -7.21
C VAL A 169 -11.10 -18.81 -7.51
N ARG A 170 -11.39 -19.63 -6.49
CA ARG A 170 -11.84 -21.04 -6.72
C ARG A 170 -13.21 -21.14 -7.37
N ASN A 171 -14.09 -20.18 -7.09
CA ASN A 171 -15.38 -20.08 -7.79
C ASN A 171 -15.28 -19.31 -9.12
N GLY A 172 -14.08 -18.82 -9.46
CA GLY A 172 -13.78 -18.17 -10.72
C GLY A 172 -13.41 -19.16 -11.84
N PRO A 173 -13.26 -18.67 -13.08
CA PRO A 173 -12.88 -19.51 -14.20
C PRO A 173 -11.48 -20.11 -13.98
N ASN A 174 -11.30 -21.38 -14.36
CA ASN A 174 -10.00 -22.07 -14.30
C ASN A 174 -9.11 -21.54 -15.46
N ILE A 175 -8.33 -20.52 -15.17
CA ILE A 175 -7.58 -19.75 -16.17
C ILE A 175 -6.09 -20.10 -16.05
N LYS A 176 -5.45 -20.44 -17.16
CA LYS A 176 -3.98 -20.57 -17.25
C LYS A 176 -3.40 -19.25 -17.76
N PRO A 177 -2.41 -18.66 -17.07
CA PRO A 177 -1.82 -17.41 -17.51
C PRO A 177 -1.07 -17.62 -18.84
N SER A 178 -1.37 -16.78 -19.84
CA SER A 178 -0.46 -16.48 -20.93
C SER A 178 0.15 -15.10 -20.65
N LEU A 179 1.42 -15.09 -20.37
CA LEU A 179 2.23 -13.87 -20.21
C LEU A 179 2.88 -13.47 -21.52
#